data_83bb63325d8cd9b9e38029ada299a560
#
_entry.id   83bb63325d8cd9b9e38029ada299a560
#
_cell.length_a   1.000
_cell.length_b   1.000
_cell.length_c   1.000
_cell.angle_alpha   90.00
_cell.angle_beta   90.00
_cell.angle_gamma   90.00
#
_symmetry.space_group_name_H-M   'P 1'
#
loop_
_entity.id
_entity.type
_entity.pdbx_description
1 polymer ?
#
loop_
_entity_poly.entity_id
_entity_poly.type
_entity_poly.pdbx_seq_one_letter_code
_entity_poly.pdbx_strand_id
1 'polypeptide(L)'
;MNRVYLDHNATAPLRAEARDAMVAAMDVVGNPSSVHGEGRAAKALVERARAQVARAFGADGADIVFVSGATEAAALACAGRGLVGADIEHDAVAAWIDPVLPVDAAGQVGVADPAGSVLQAANSETGVVQQLPQGLAVVDATQAFGKLPVAFNWMGCEMALVSAHKLGGPKGVGALVIRQGTELAAQIRGGGQEMGRRSGTENVIGIAGFGAAADAAVRDLADGVWAPVEEFRNILEKAIEAAAKETIFVGKSGVRLPNTACFAVPGWKGETQVMQMDLAGFAISAGSACSSGKVRASRVLRAMGYDDTVASSAIRVSLGPSTTQDQVMRFAEAWEKTYRRFRARAA
;
A
#
# COMPACT_ATOMS: atom_id res chain seq x y z
N MET A 1 0.27 3.72 29.41
CA MET A 1 -0.79 3.89 28.37
C MET A 1 -0.57 2.86 27.29
N ASN A 2 -1.63 2.20 26.81
CA ASN A 2 -1.49 1.27 25.70
C ASN A 2 -1.10 2.05 24.43
N ARG A 3 -0.06 1.56 23.73
CA ARG A 3 0.42 2.12 22.47
C ARG A 3 -0.67 2.02 21.39
N VAL A 4 -0.86 3.08 20.60
CA VAL A 4 -1.83 3.14 19.51
C VAL A 4 -1.09 3.11 18.17
N TYR A 5 -1.47 2.18 17.29
CA TYR A 5 -0.87 2.02 15.98
C TYR A 5 -1.74 2.70 14.90
N LEU A 6 -1.22 3.77 14.31
CA LEU A 6 -1.87 4.60 13.28
C LEU A 6 -0.99 4.72 12.02
N ASP A 7 -0.31 3.63 11.66
CA ASP A 7 0.58 3.57 10.49
C ASP A 7 0.28 2.39 9.56
N HIS A 8 -1.02 2.13 9.32
CA HIS A 8 -1.49 0.99 8.54
C HIS A 8 -1.05 1.01 7.06
N ASN A 9 -0.76 2.19 6.48
CA ASN A 9 -0.22 2.27 5.13
C ASN A 9 1.25 1.82 5.04
N ALA A 10 2.02 1.87 6.13
CA ALA A 10 3.36 1.29 6.17
C ALA A 10 3.27 -0.24 6.20
N THR A 11 2.46 -0.80 7.09
CA THR A 11 2.13 -2.23 7.18
C THR A 11 0.87 -2.41 8.01
N ALA A 12 -0.05 -3.26 7.58
CA ALA A 12 -1.20 -3.63 8.40
C ALA A 12 -0.81 -4.73 9.42
N PRO A 13 -1.38 -4.74 10.64
CA PRO A 13 -1.25 -5.86 11.56
C PRO A 13 -1.70 -7.17 10.91
N LEU A 14 -1.01 -8.27 11.26
CA LEU A 14 -1.36 -9.59 10.74
C LEU A 14 -2.75 -10.00 11.22
N ARG A 15 -3.63 -10.35 10.28
CA ARG A 15 -4.99 -10.85 10.55
C ARG A 15 -4.96 -12.23 11.22
N ALA A 16 -5.96 -12.52 12.03
CA ALA A 16 -6.11 -13.83 12.65
C ALA A 16 -6.22 -14.94 11.59
N GLU A 17 -7.03 -14.75 10.56
CA GLU A 17 -7.21 -15.71 9.46
C GLU A 17 -5.90 -16.00 8.73
N ALA A 18 -5.06 -14.98 8.52
CA ALA A 18 -3.76 -15.18 7.91
C ALA A 18 -2.80 -15.95 8.82
N ARG A 19 -2.80 -15.64 10.13
CA ARG A 19 -2.01 -16.36 11.13
C ARG A 19 -2.40 -17.83 11.17
N ASP A 20 -3.69 -18.12 11.25
CA ASP A 20 -4.20 -19.50 11.38
C ASP A 20 -3.88 -20.33 10.12
N ALA A 21 -4.03 -19.72 8.92
CA ALA A 21 -3.64 -20.35 7.66
C ALA A 21 -2.14 -20.63 7.59
N MET A 22 -1.30 -19.71 8.10
CA MET A 22 0.14 -19.88 8.15
C MET A 22 0.54 -21.00 9.12
N VAL A 23 -0.05 -21.03 10.31
CA VAL A 23 0.20 -22.08 11.31
C VAL A 23 -0.15 -23.45 10.75
N ALA A 24 -1.33 -23.60 10.14
CA ALA A 24 -1.74 -24.84 9.49
C ALA A 24 -0.80 -25.26 8.34
N ALA A 25 -0.23 -24.30 7.61
CA ALA A 25 0.71 -24.59 6.52
C ALA A 25 2.11 -25.01 7.01
N MET A 26 2.50 -24.67 8.26
CA MET A 26 3.80 -25.07 8.84
C MET A 26 3.93 -26.60 9.02
N ASP A 27 2.81 -27.30 9.19
CA ASP A 27 2.79 -28.76 9.36
C ASP A 27 2.88 -29.52 8.02
N VAL A 28 2.85 -28.81 6.88
CA VAL A 28 2.92 -29.43 5.56
C VAL A 28 4.37 -29.52 5.08
N VAL A 29 4.93 -30.72 5.11
CA VAL A 29 6.36 -30.99 4.85
C VAL A 29 6.75 -30.95 3.37
N GLY A 30 5.80 -31.01 2.43
CA GLY A 30 6.07 -31.20 1.01
C GLY A 30 6.70 -30.00 0.29
N ASN A 31 7.53 -30.29 -0.72
CA ASN A 31 7.92 -29.29 -1.73
C ASN A 31 6.86 -29.29 -2.85
N PRO A 32 6.30 -28.13 -3.25
CA PRO A 32 5.25 -28.05 -4.29
C PRO A 32 5.65 -28.63 -5.66
N SER A 33 6.96 -28.72 -5.94
CA SER A 33 7.48 -29.31 -7.18
C SER A 33 7.58 -30.85 -7.16
N SER A 34 7.37 -31.49 -5.97
CA SER A 34 7.47 -32.95 -5.83
C SER A 34 6.16 -33.64 -6.22
N VAL A 35 6.28 -34.82 -6.86
CA VAL A 35 5.11 -35.56 -7.41
C VAL A 35 4.45 -36.50 -6.39
N HIS A 36 5.07 -36.77 -5.23
CA HIS A 36 4.52 -37.59 -4.16
C HIS A 36 3.41 -36.88 -3.35
N GLY A 37 2.75 -37.56 -2.44
CA GLY A 37 1.58 -37.07 -1.69
C GLY A 37 1.83 -35.74 -0.98
N GLU A 38 2.93 -35.63 -0.26
CA GLU A 38 3.32 -34.44 0.51
C GLU A 38 3.57 -33.24 -0.41
N GLY A 39 4.22 -33.47 -1.57
CA GLY A 39 4.43 -32.41 -2.58
C GLY A 39 3.12 -31.93 -3.17
N ARG A 40 2.19 -32.84 -3.48
CA ARG A 40 0.85 -32.46 -3.97
C ARG A 40 0.04 -31.71 -2.91
N ALA A 41 0.18 -32.04 -1.62
CA ALA A 41 -0.43 -31.31 -0.52
C ALA A 41 0.08 -29.87 -0.43
N ALA A 42 1.41 -29.66 -0.48
CA ALA A 42 2.00 -28.33 -0.51
C ALA A 42 1.57 -27.53 -1.75
N LYS A 43 1.56 -28.16 -2.94
CA LYS A 43 1.07 -27.53 -4.18
C LYS A 43 -0.40 -27.11 -4.06
N ALA A 44 -1.24 -27.94 -3.47
CA ALA A 44 -2.66 -27.64 -3.26
C ALA A 44 -2.88 -26.40 -2.38
N LEU A 45 -2.00 -26.16 -1.37
CA LEU A 45 -2.02 -24.93 -0.58
C LEU A 45 -1.71 -23.71 -1.43
N VAL A 46 -0.67 -23.76 -2.26
CA VAL A 46 -0.28 -22.67 -3.16
C VAL A 46 -1.41 -22.35 -4.15
N GLU A 47 -1.97 -23.39 -4.80
CA GLU A 47 -3.05 -23.18 -5.79
C GLU A 47 -4.36 -22.69 -5.14
N ARG A 48 -4.67 -23.13 -3.93
CA ARG A 48 -5.81 -22.58 -3.16
C ARG A 48 -5.62 -21.09 -2.88
N ALA A 49 -4.45 -20.69 -2.39
CA ALA A 49 -4.14 -19.29 -2.12
C ALA A 49 -4.15 -18.46 -3.42
N ARG A 50 -3.66 -19.03 -4.53
CA ARG A 50 -3.72 -18.41 -5.86
C ARG A 50 -5.17 -18.10 -6.27
N ALA A 51 -6.04 -19.07 -6.12
CA ALA A 51 -7.48 -18.90 -6.40
C ALA A 51 -8.14 -17.88 -5.44
N GLN A 52 -7.73 -17.84 -4.16
CA GLN A 52 -8.23 -16.86 -3.19
C GLN A 52 -7.84 -15.43 -3.60
N VAL A 53 -6.55 -15.20 -3.92
CA VAL A 53 -6.07 -13.88 -4.37
C VAL A 53 -6.75 -13.47 -5.68
N ALA A 54 -6.89 -14.38 -6.65
CA ALA A 54 -7.55 -14.11 -7.92
C ALA A 54 -9.01 -13.67 -7.71
N ARG A 55 -9.80 -14.43 -6.93
CA ARG A 55 -11.19 -14.06 -6.62
C ARG A 55 -11.28 -12.73 -5.87
N ALA A 56 -10.45 -12.57 -4.83
CA ALA A 56 -10.47 -11.38 -3.99
C ALA A 56 -10.12 -10.10 -4.76
N PHE A 57 -9.24 -10.20 -5.75
CA PHE A 57 -8.84 -9.06 -6.58
C PHE A 57 -9.65 -8.95 -7.88
N GLY A 58 -10.72 -9.76 -8.07
CA GLY A 58 -11.52 -9.75 -9.30
C GLY A 58 -10.67 -10.00 -10.55
N ALA A 59 -9.76 -10.97 -10.48
CA ALA A 59 -8.76 -11.30 -11.49
C ALA A 59 -9.05 -12.68 -12.13
N ASP A 60 -10.35 -13.00 -12.33
CA ASP A 60 -10.74 -14.26 -12.96
C ASP A 60 -10.18 -14.35 -14.37
N GLY A 61 -9.51 -15.46 -14.66
CA GLY A 61 -8.82 -15.70 -15.94
C GLY A 61 -7.46 -15.04 -16.08
N ALA A 62 -6.99 -14.28 -15.09
CA ALA A 62 -5.63 -13.75 -15.07
C ALA A 62 -4.64 -14.73 -14.42
N ASP A 63 -3.37 -14.60 -14.75
CA ASP A 63 -2.30 -15.31 -14.08
C ASP A 63 -1.85 -14.57 -12.82
N ILE A 64 -1.76 -15.29 -11.70
CA ILE A 64 -1.22 -14.78 -10.45
C ILE A 64 0.20 -15.35 -10.29
N VAL A 65 1.22 -14.51 -10.21
CA VAL A 65 2.61 -14.90 -9.96
C VAL A 65 2.99 -14.45 -8.55
N PHE A 66 3.26 -15.40 -7.64
CA PHE A 66 3.70 -15.08 -6.30
C PHE A 66 5.15 -14.60 -6.29
N VAL A 67 5.40 -13.54 -5.53
CA VAL A 67 6.69 -12.87 -5.37
C VAL A 67 6.91 -12.51 -3.89
N SER A 68 8.07 -11.97 -3.55
CA SER A 68 8.39 -11.58 -2.17
C SER A 68 7.68 -10.29 -1.69
N GLY A 69 7.06 -9.54 -2.59
CA GLY A 69 6.35 -8.29 -2.30
C GLY A 69 6.18 -7.42 -3.54
N ALA A 70 5.53 -6.28 -3.38
CA ALA A 70 5.30 -5.35 -4.50
C ALA A 70 6.62 -4.85 -5.13
N THR A 71 7.71 -4.78 -4.39
CA THR A 71 9.03 -4.39 -4.93
C THR A 71 9.54 -5.39 -5.96
N GLU A 72 9.45 -6.70 -5.69
CA GLU A 72 9.80 -7.73 -6.67
C GLU A 72 8.80 -7.74 -7.83
N ALA A 73 7.51 -7.55 -7.56
CA ALA A 73 6.48 -7.45 -8.59
C ALA A 73 6.76 -6.27 -9.55
N ALA A 74 7.17 -5.10 -9.02
CA ALA A 74 7.53 -3.93 -9.81
C ALA A 74 8.76 -4.20 -10.71
N ALA A 75 9.80 -4.81 -10.14
CA ALA A 75 10.97 -5.19 -10.92
C ALA A 75 10.60 -6.16 -12.06
N LEU A 76 9.77 -7.17 -11.75
CA LEU A 76 9.34 -8.17 -12.72
C LEU A 76 8.46 -7.57 -13.83
N ALA A 77 7.56 -6.63 -13.47
CA ALA A 77 6.63 -6.00 -14.41
C ALA A 77 7.26 -4.89 -15.25
N CYS A 78 8.28 -4.18 -14.76
CA CYS A 78 8.75 -2.93 -15.36
C CYS A 78 10.16 -3.06 -15.99
N ALA A 79 11.01 -3.99 -15.51
CA ALA A 79 12.40 -4.06 -15.94
C ALA A 79 12.56 -4.21 -17.46
N GLY A 80 13.30 -3.29 -18.09
CA GLY A 80 13.64 -3.33 -19.51
C GLY A 80 12.48 -2.95 -20.46
N ARG A 81 11.34 -2.47 -19.95
CA ARG A 81 10.18 -2.11 -20.79
C ARG A 81 10.14 -0.65 -21.22
N GLY A 82 11.01 0.22 -20.68
CA GLY A 82 11.02 1.66 -21.01
C GLY A 82 9.73 2.39 -20.65
N LEU A 83 9.08 1.97 -19.56
CA LEU A 83 7.81 2.55 -19.11
C LEU A 83 8.02 3.92 -18.49
N VAL A 84 7.01 4.79 -18.62
CA VAL A 84 6.95 6.08 -17.96
C VAL A 84 5.96 6.07 -16.79
N GLY A 85 6.11 7.01 -15.87
CA GLY A 85 5.19 7.20 -14.75
C GLY A 85 5.33 8.60 -14.17
N ALA A 86 4.80 8.81 -12.96
CA ALA A 86 4.85 10.10 -12.29
C ALA A 86 5.81 10.08 -11.08
N ASP A 87 6.30 11.25 -10.69
CA ASP A 87 7.20 11.41 -9.53
C ASP A 87 6.49 11.23 -8.18
N ILE A 88 5.26 10.73 -8.20
CA ILE A 88 4.49 10.31 -7.02
C ILE A 88 4.41 8.79 -6.85
N GLU A 89 4.98 8.00 -7.77
CA GLU A 89 5.01 6.55 -7.64
C GLU A 89 5.85 6.11 -6.43
N HIS A 90 5.54 4.94 -5.87
CA HIS A 90 6.36 4.36 -4.80
C HIS A 90 7.79 4.08 -5.30
N ASP A 91 8.81 4.20 -4.43
CA ASP A 91 10.22 4.00 -4.79
C ASP A 91 10.49 2.67 -5.50
N ALA A 92 9.73 1.63 -5.15
CA ALA A 92 9.83 0.31 -5.80
C ALA A 92 9.45 0.34 -7.28
N VAL A 93 8.54 1.23 -7.70
CA VAL A 93 8.14 1.45 -9.09
C VAL A 93 9.02 2.51 -9.73
N ALA A 94 9.26 3.62 -9.02
CA ALA A 94 10.05 4.76 -9.49
C ALA A 94 11.48 4.35 -9.94
N ALA A 95 12.03 3.28 -9.35
CA ALA A 95 13.34 2.75 -9.73
C ALA A 95 13.40 2.17 -11.16
N TRP A 96 12.25 1.93 -11.82
CA TRP A 96 12.12 1.21 -13.08
C TRP A 96 11.48 2.02 -14.20
N ILE A 97 11.05 3.24 -13.92
CA ILE A 97 10.32 4.10 -14.86
C ILE A 97 11.03 5.43 -15.07
N ASP A 98 10.69 6.12 -16.15
CA ASP A 98 11.04 7.53 -16.33
C ASP A 98 9.90 8.40 -15.78
N PRO A 99 10.12 9.25 -14.74
CA PRO A 99 9.05 9.99 -14.06
C PRO A 99 8.69 11.29 -14.78
N VAL A 100 8.16 11.19 -15.98
CA VAL A 100 7.84 12.34 -16.87
C VAL A 100 6.35 12.72 -16.90
N LEU A 101 5.46 11.90 -16.32
CA LEU A 101 4.04 12.19 -16.32
C LEU A 101 3.70 13.36 -15.37
N PRO A 102 2.89 14.34 -15.83
CA PRO A 102 2.53 15.49 -15.03
C PRO A 102 1.61 15.12 -13.85
N VAL A 103 1.81 15.80 -12.74
CA VAL A 103 0.98 15.68 -11.52
C VAL A 103 0.35 17.03 -11.24
N ASP A 104 -0.95 17.07 -11.01
CA ASP A 104 -1.63 18.30 -10.60
C ASP A 104 -1.59 18.54 -9.07
N ALA A 105 -2.06 19.70 -8.63
CA ALA A 105 -2.09 20.07 -7.21
C ALA A 105 -3.05 19.18 -6.37
N ALA A 106 -3.99 18.47 -6.99
CA ALA A 106 -4.85 17.49 -6.33
C ALA A 106 -4.19 16.11 -6.23
N GLY A 107 -3.02 15.92 -6.87
CA GLY A 107 -2.28 14.66 -6.90
C GLY A 107 -2.74 13.70 -7.98
N GLN A 108 -3.51 14.16 -8.97
CA GLN A 108 -3.91 13.36 -10.13
C GLN A 108 -2.82 13.39 -11.21
N VAL A 109 -2.62 12.26 -11.87
CA VAL A 109 -1.63 12.10 -12.94
C VAL A 109 -2.27 12.16 -14.30
N GLY A 110 -1.72 13.01 -15.18
CA GLY A 110 -2.10 13.07 -16.59
C GLY A 110 -1.39 11.97 -17.39
N VAL A 111 -2.15 11.02 -17.93
CA VAL A 111 -1.61 9.89 -18.73
C VAL A 111 -2.05 10.05 -20.17
N ALA A 112 -1.11 10.31 -21.08
CA ALA A 112 -1.37 10.46 -22.52
C ALA A 112 -1.28 9.11 -23.28
N ASP A 113 -0.35 8.24 -22.90
CA ASP A 113 -0.16 6.90 -23.46
C ASP A 113 -0.25 5.84 -22.36
N PRO A 114 -1.43 5.25 -22.12
CA PRO A 114 -1.59 4.23 -21.10
C PRO A 114 -0.74 2.98 -21.33
N ALA A 115 -0.56 2.55 -22.59
CA ALA A 115 0.17 1.32 -22.91
C ALA A 115 1.67 1.42 -22.59
N GLY A 116 2.24 2.62 -22.56
CA GLY A 116 3.60 2.90 -22.13
C GLY A 116 3.74 3.31 -20.66
N SER A 117 2.65 3.29 -19.87
CA SER A 117 2.63 3.94 -18.57
C SER A 117 2.39 2.99 -17.40
N VAL A 118 2.98 3.37 -16.25
CA VAL A 118 2.68 2.81 -14.92
C VAL A 118 1.96 3.85 -14.08
N LEU A 119 0.92 3.42 -13.35
CA LEU A 119 0.18 4.31 -12.45
C LEU A 119 -0.24 3.57 -11.18
N GLN A 120 -0.03 4.18 -10.02
CA GLN A 120 -0.58 3.68 -8.76
C GLN A 120 -2.10 3.89 -8.70
N ALA A 121 -2.85 2.94 -8.18
CA ALA A 121 -4.30 3.10 -7.98
C ALA A 121 -4.62 4.07 -6.83
N ALA A 122 -3.75 4.11 -5.80
CA ALA A 122 -3.85 5.05 -4.70
C ALA A 122 -2.47 5.37 -4.12
N ASN A 123 -2.23 6.63 -3.81
CA ASN A 123 -0.96 7.08 -3.27
C ASN A 123 -0.78 6.66 -1.80
N SER A 124 0.36 6.10 -1.46
CA SER A 124 0.66 5.58 -0.12
C SER A 124 0.83 6.67 0.93
N GLU A 125 1.21 7.90 0.53
CA GLU A 125 1.49 9.04 1.40
C GLU A 125 0.23 9.91 1.59
N THR A 126 -0.37 10.36 0.50
CA THR A 126 -1.50 11.29 0.52
C THR A 126 -2.87 10.59 0.61
N GLY A 127 -2.93 9.32 0.23
CA GLY A 127 -4.17 8.57 0.08
C GLY A 127 -4.95 8.90 -1.18
N VAL A 128 -4.49 9.81 -2.03
CA VAL A 128 -5.19 10.20 -3.26
C VAL A 128 -5.39 8.99 -4.18
N VAL A 129 -6.63 8.77 -4.58
CA VAL A 129 -7.03 7.70 -5.51
C VAL A 129 -6.97 8.24 -6.93
N GLN A 130 -6.30 7.52 -7.82
CA GLN A 130 -6.13 7.91 -9.22
C GLN A 130 -7.31 7.50 -10.08
N GLN A 131 -7.59 8.29 -11.11
CA GLN A 131 -8.46 7.90 -12.21
C GLN A 131 -7.63 7.05 -13.19
N LEU A 132 -7.86 5.74 -13.21
CA LEU A 132 -7.10 4.81 -14.04
C LEU A 132 -7.64 4.80 -15.48
N PRO A 133 -6.89 5.26 -16.49
CA PRO A 133 -7.27 5.07 -17.88
C PRO A 133 -7.17 3.59 -18.28
N GLN A 134 -8.01 3.16 -19.20
CA GLN A 134 -7.94 1.80 -19.76
C GLN A 134 -6.65 1.61 -20.56
N GLY A 135 -6.09 0.40 -20.53
CA GLY A 135 -4.91 0.05 -21.32
C GLY A 135 -3.57 0.34 -20.65
N LEU A 136 -3.53 0.67 -19.35
CA LEU A 136 -2.26 0.85 -18.62
C LEU A 136 -1.39 -0.41 -18.71
N ALA A 137 -0.08 -0.22 -18.91
CA ALA A 137 0.87 -1.32 -18.87
C ALA A 137 0.93 -1.97 -17.48
N VAL A 138 1.00 -1.15 -16.43
CA VAL A 138 1.08 -1.64 -15.03
C VAL A 138 0.29 -0.73 -14.10
N VAL A 139 -0.44 -1.34 -13.16
CA VAL A 139 -1.08 -0.63 -12.04
C VAL A 139 -0.45 -1.07 -10.72
N ASP A 140 0.03 -0.12 -9.91
CA ASP A 140 0.33 -0.42 -8.51
C ASP A 140 -0.95 -0.33 -7.67
N ALA A 141 -1.56 -1.49 -7.40
CA ALA A 141 -2.77 -1.62 -6.59
C ALA A 141 -2.48 -1.88 -5.10
N THR A 142 -1.23 -1.77 -4.68
CA THR A 142 -0.76 -2.15 -3.33
C THR A 142 -1.54 -1.46 -2.20
N GLN A 143 -1.91 -0.20 -2.37
CA GLN A 143 -2.68 0.54 -1.35
C GLN A 143 -4.19 0.46 -1.54
N ALA A 144 -4.67 0.13 -2.74
CA ALA A 144 -6.09 0.06 -3.06
C ALA A 144 -6.71 -1.30 -2.73
N PHE A 145 -5.98 -2.40 -2.98
CA PHE A 145 -6.47 -3.75 -2.75
C PHE A 145 -6.83 -3.98 -1.28
N GLY A 146 -8.07 -4.40 -1.04
CA GLY A 146 -8.63 -4.65 0.29
C GLY A 146 -9.06 -3.40 1.08
N LYS A 147 -8.94 -2.19 0.48
CA LYS A 147 -9.44 -0.93 1.07
C LYS A 147 -10.48 -0.22 0.18
N LEU A 148 -10.43 -0.46 -1.12
CA LEU A 148 -11.35 0.07 -2.11
C LEU A 148 -11.99 -1.07 -2.90
N PRO A 149 -13.20 -0.89 -3.43
CA PRO A 149 -13.86 -1.85 -4.31
C PRO A 149 -13.21 -1.85 -5.70
N VAL A 150 -11.99 -2.39 -5.78
CA VAL A 150 -11.21 -2.49 -7.02
C VAL A 150 -11.17 -3.94 -7.50
N ALA A 151 -11.22 -4.13 -8.82
CA ALA A 151 -11.05 -5.43 -9.45
C ALA A 151 -10.09 -5.32 -10.63
N PHE A 152 -9.16 -6.26 -10.75
CA PHE A 152 -8.15 -6.27 -11.82
C PHE A 152 -8.79 -6.19 -13.21
N ASN A 153 -9.85 -6.99 -13.43
CA ASN A 153 -10.53 -7.01 -14.72
C ASN A 153 -11.20 -5.66 -15.09
N TRP A 154 -11.57 -4.84 -14.08
CA TRP A 154 -12.15 -3.51 -14.31
C TRP A 154 -11.07 -2.43 -14.52
N MET A 155 -9.86 -2.63 -13.97
CA MET A 155 -8.76 -1.68 -14.16
C MET A 155 -8.30 -1.58 -15.62
N GLY A 156 -8.52 -2.64 -16.41
CA GLY A 156 -8.19 -2.64 -17.83
C GLY A 156 -6.69 -2.57 -18.13
N CYS A 157 -5.84 -2.91 -17.16
CA CYS A 157 -4.37 -2.92 -17.30
C CYS A 157 -3.84 -4.27 -17.76
N GLU A 158 -2.58 -4.31 -18.22
CA GLU A 158 -1.92 -5.58 -18.55
C GLU A 158 -1.47 -6.32 -17.28
N MET A 159 -0.94 -5.60 -16.31
CA MET A 159 -0.42 -6.16 -15.05
C MET A 159 -0.80 -5.29 -13.86
N ALA A 160 -0.92 -5.91 -12.68
CA ALA A 160 -1.10 -5.18 -11.42
C ALA A 160 -0.24 -5.76 -10.30
N LEU A 161 0.31 -4.87 -9.46
CA LEU A 161 1.13 -5.23 -8.30
C LEU A 161 0.27 -5.24 -7.04
N VAL A 162 0.46 -6.24 -6.17
CA VAL A 162 -0.17 -6.31 -4.85
C VAL A 162 0.80 -6.85 -3.80
N SER A 163 0.63 -6.47 -2.54
CA SER A 163 1.46 -6.93 -1.43
C SER A 163 0.62 -7.35 -0.23
N ALA A 164 0.87 -8.55 0.30
CA ALA A 164 0.09 -9.14 1.36
C ALA A 164 0.05 -8.28 2.63
N HIS A 165 1.18 -7.70 3.05
CA HIS A 165 1.26 -6.97 4.31
C HIS A 165 0.47 -5.66 4.35
N LYS A 166 -0.05 -5.18 3.24
CA LYS A 166 -0.87 -3.96 3.18
C LYS A 166 -2.34 -4.23 3.50
N LEU A 167 -2.77 -5.48 3.41
CA LEU A 167 -4.14 -5.91 3.72
C LEU A 167 -4.23 -6.89 4.91
N GLY A 168 -3.16 -6.98 5.71
CA GLY A 168 -3.11 -7.83 6.90
C GLY A 168 -2.63 -9.25 6.67
N GLY A 169 -2.02 -9.53 5.52
CA GLY A 169 -1.23 -10.73 5.27
C GLY A 169 0.21 -10.63 5.78
N PRO A 170 1.02 -11.68 5.60
CA PRO A 170 2.40 -11.70 6.04
C PRO A 170 3.30 -10.75 5.22
N LYS A 171 4.37 -10.27 5.84
CA LYS A 171 5.49 -9.63 5.14
C LYS A 171 6.25 -10.66 4.32
N GLY A 172 6.94 -10.22 3.27
CA GLY A 172 7.74 -11.11 2.42
C GLY A 172 6.94 -11.95 1.44
N VAL A 173 5.70 -11.55 1.14
CA VAL A 173 4.83 -12.12 0.09
C VAL A 173 4.04 -11.03 -0.61
N GLY A 174 3.92 -11.18 -1.92
CA GLY A 174 3.08 -10.37 -2.79
C GLY A 174 2.72 -11.14 -4.04
N ALA A 175 2.07 -10.49 -4.98
CA ALA A 175 1.79 -11.07 -6.28
C ALA A 175 1.88 -10.03 -7.40
N LEU A 176 2.28 -10.50 -8.57
CA LEU A 176 2.04 -9.84 -9.84
C LEU A 176 0.85 -10.53 -10.51
N VAL A 177 -0.17 -9.77 -10.79
CA VAL A 177 -1.37 -10.21 -11.51
C VAL A 177 -1.19 -9.84 -12.97
N ILE A 178 -1.37 -10.79 -13.87
CA ILE A 178 -1.01 -10.65 -15.29
C ILE A 178 -2.22 -11.04 -16.14
N ARG A 179 -2.61 -10.18 -17.06
CA ARG A 179 -3.65 -10.50 -18.05
C ARG A 179 -3.22 -11.69 -18.89
N GLN A 180 -4.13 -12.61 -19.11
CA GLN A 180 -3.86 -13.78 -19.94
C GLN A 180 -3.33 -13.37 -21.33
N GLY A 181 -2.27 -14.03 -21.78
CA GLY A 181 -1.61 -13.73 -23.03
C GLY A 181 -0.54 -12.63 -22.98
N THR A 182 -0.36 -11.96 -21.85
CA THR A 182 0.73 -11.00 -21.66
C THR A 182 2.05 -11.74 -21.42
N GLU A 183 3.07 -11.47 -22.22
CA GLU A 183 4.40 -12.03 -22.05
C GLU A 183 5.15 -11.35 -20.90
N LEU A 184 5.89 -12.14 -20.13
CA LEU A 184 6.72 -11.68 -19.02
C LEU A 184 8.09 -12.34 -19.08
N ALA A 185 9.15 -11.54 -19.14
CA ALA A 185 10.52 -12.02 -19.06
C ALA A 185 10.90 -12.32 -17.59
N ALA A 186 11.18 -13.60 -17.30
CA ALA A 186 11.61 -13.99 -15.96
C ALA A 186 12.93 -13.30 -15.58
N GLN A 187 12.93 -12.57 -14.45
CA GLN A 187 14.12 -11.94 -13.88
C GLN A 187 14.87 -12.92 -12.95
N ILE A 188 14.14 -13.73 -12.19
CA ILE A 188 14.70 -14.79 -11.35
C ILE A 188 14.53 -16.12 -12.11
N ARG A 189 15.64 -16.61 -12.68
CA ARG A 189 15.67 -17.79 -13.54
C ARG A 189 16.13 -19.02 -12.78
N GLY A 190 15.65 -20.21 -13.18
CA GLY A 190 16.02 -21.49 -12.57
C GLY A 190 15.02 -22.58 -12.90
N GLY A 191 14.32 -23.14 -11.90
CA GLY A 191 13.27 -24.14 -12.08
C GLY A 191 11.99 -23.56 -12.70
N GLY A 192 11.00 -24.42 -12.92
CA GLY A 192 9.73 -24.06 -13.60
C GLY A 192 8.65 -23.51 -12.67
N GLN A 193 9.00 -23.06 -11.44
CA GLN A 193 8.03 -22.50 -10.49
C GLN A 193 7.34 -21.27 -11.08
N GLU A 194 6.13 -20.97 -10.61
CA GLU A 194 5.30 -19.85 -11.07
C GLU A 194 5.20 -19.83 -12.62
N MET A 195 4.99 -20.99 -13.22
CA MET A 195 4.87 -21.16 -14.68
C MET A 195 6.11 -20.67 -15.44
N GLY A 196 7.30 -20.82 -14.85
CA GLY A 196 8.56 -20.35 -15.42
C GLY A 196 8.81 -18.84 -15.36
N ARG A 197 7.90 -18.08 -14.73
CA ARG A 197 8.00 -16.61 -14.66
C ARG A 197 8.79 -16.13 -13.44
N ARG A 198 8.88 -16.97 -12.39
CA ARG A 198 9.64 -16.65 -11.19
C ARG A 198 10.11 -17.95 -10.51
N SER A 199 11.38 -18.26 -10.62
CA SER A 199 11.95 -19.50 -10.10
C SER A 199 12.28 -19.43 -8.62
N GLY A 200 12.40 -20.60 -7.98
CA GLY A 200 12.70 -20.78 -6.57
C GLY A 200 11.52 -21.40 -5.81
N THR A 201 11.81 -22.23 -4.81
CA THR A 201 10.79 -22.88 -3.99
C THR A 201 9.84 -21.84 -3.42
N GLU A 202 8.56 -22.07 -3.57
CA GLU A 202 7.49 -21.15 -3.15
C GLU A 202 7.44 -21.03 -1.62
N ASN A 203 7.20 -19.83 -1.12
CA ASN A 203 6.95 -19.56 0.30
C ASN A 203 5.55 -20.04 0.67
N VAL A 204 5.35 -21.37 0.78
CA VAL A 204 4.05 -22.01 1.00
C VAL A 204 3.31 -21.39 2.18
N ILE A 205 4.02 -21.20 3.32
CA ILE A 205 3.46 -20.63 4.54
C ILE A 205 2.95 -19.21 4.32
N GLY A 206 3.81 -18.36 3.76
CA GLY A 206 3.44 -16.96 3.50
C GLY A 206 2.33 -16.82 2.44
N ILE A 207 2.37 -17.65 1.40
CA ILE A 207 1.36 -17.68 0.34
C ILE A 207 0.00 -18.10 0.90
N ALA A 208 -0.08 -19.12 1.76
CA ALA A 208 -1.31 -19.51 2.44
C ALA A 208 -1.89 -18.36 3.28
N GLY A 209 -1.04 -17.66 4.03
CA GLY A 209 -1.44 -16.47 4.80
C GLY A 209 -1.93 -15.33 3.92
N PHE A 210 -1.33 -15.11 2.74
CA PHE A 210 -1.77 -14.08 1.80
C PHE A 210 -3.16 -14.41 1.24
N GLY A 211 -3.41 -15.65 0.81
CA GLY A 211 -4.74 -16.05 0.33
C GLY A 211 -5.83 -15.81 1.37
N ALA A 212 -5.60 -16.22 2.62
CA ALA A 212 -6.54 -16.01 3.73
C ALA A 212 -6.78 -14.53 4.03
N ALA A 213 -5.71 -13.71 4.01
CA ALA A 213 -5.83 -12.26 4.20
C ALA A 213 -6.62 -11.58 3.07
N ALA A 214 -6.44 -12.03 1.82
CA ALA A 214 -7.16 -11.51 0.67
C ALA A 214 -8.68 -11.78 0.78
N ASP A 215 -9.07 -13.02 1.10
CA ASP A 215 -10.47 -13.38 1.32
C ASP A 215 -11.08 -12.56 2.49
N ALA A 216 -10.35 -12.36 3.59
CA ALA A 216 -10.81 -11.58 4.73
C ALA A 216 -10.98 -10.10 4.38
N ALA A 217 -10.04 -9.51 3.62
CA ALA A 217 -10.11 -8.10 3.21
C ALA A 217 -11.32 -7.80 2.31
N VAL A 218 -11.70 -8.73 1.45
CA VAL A 218 -12.91 -8.58 0.61
C VAL A 218 -14.19 -8.70 1.44
N ARG A 219 -14.23 -9.57 2.45
CA ARG A 219 -15.36 -9.61 3.40
C ARG A 219 -15.49 -8.28 4.13
N ASP A 220 -14.39 -7.70 4.63
CA ASP A 220 -14.41 -6.38 5.28
C ASP A 220 -14.99 -5.28 4.37
N LEU A 221 -14.66 -5.31 3.07
CA LEU A 221 -15.25 -4.39 2.09
C LEU A 221 -16.75 -4.61 1.94
N ALA A 222 -17.20 -5.87 1.81
CA ALA A 222 -18.62 -6.22 1.66
C ALA A 222 -19.43 -5.86 2.92
N ASP A 223 -18.84 -6.03 4.10
CA ASP A 223 -19.44 -5.73 5.42
C ASP A 223 -19.36 -4.23 5.78
N GLY A 224 -18.80 -3.39 4.91
CA GLY A 224 -18.71 -1.94 5.11
C GLY A 224 -17.75 -1.49 6.21
N VAL A 225 -16.77 -2.30 6.59
CA VAL A 225 -15.80 -2.03 7.67
C VAL A 225 -15.04 -0.71 7.48
N TRP A 226 -14.85 -0.28 6.23
CA TRP A 226 -14.12 0.95 5.94
C TRP A 226 -14.92 2.24 6.12
N ALA A 227 -16.26 2.19 6.18
CA ALA A 227 -17.10 3.38 6.37
C ALA A 227 -16.86 4.06 7.74
N PRO A 228 -16.88 3.36 8.89
CA PRO A 228 -16.49 3.96 10.17
C PRO A 228 -15.05 4.48 10.19
N VAL A 229 -14.12 3.80 9.51
CA VAL A 229 -12.72 4.25 9.43
C VAL A 229 -12.61 5.59 8.69
N GLU A 230 -13.40 5.78 7.64
CA GLU A 230 -13.49 7.06 6.94
C GLU A 230 -14.07 8.16 7.82
N GLU A 231 -15.09 7.87 8.61
CA GLU A 231 -15.65 8.82 9.58
C GLU A 231 -14.60 9.21 10.63
N PHE A 232 -13.82 8.25 11.14
CA PHE A 232 -12.75 8.53 12.11
C PHE A 232 -11.63 9.37 11.50
N ARG A 233 -11.26 9.15 10.24
CA ARG A 233 -10.34 10.03 9.51
C ARG A 233 -10.89 11.46 9.43
N ASN A 234 -12.16 11.61 9.10
CA ASN A 234 -12.80 12.92 9.00
C ASN A 234 -12.88 13.64 10.35
N ILE A 235 -13.14 12.89 11.44
CA ILE A 235 -13.11 13.40 12.81
C ILE A 235 -11.71 13.88 13.18
N LEU A 236 -10.68 13.09 12.85
CA LEU A 236 -9.28 13.48 13.04
C LEU A 236 -8.95 14.80 12.34
N GLU A 237 -9.26 14.91 11.04
CA GLU A 237 -8.97 16.10 10.26
C GLU A 237 -9.67 17.35 10.84
N LYS A 238 -10.93 17.23 11.28
CA LYS A 238 -11.65 18.33 11.92
C LYS A 238 -11.00 18.75 13.26
N ALA A 239 -10.55 17.78 14.07
CA ALA A 239 -9.89 18.07 15.34
C ALA A 239 -8.54 18.79 15.12
N ILE A 240 -7.75 18.33 14.17
CA ILE A 240 -6.47 18.95 13.78
C ILE A 240 -6.70 20.37 13.22
N GLU A 241 -7.68 20.56 12.34
CA GLU A 241 -8.02 21.87 11.75
C GLU A 241 -8.50 22.87 12.82
N ALA A 242 -9.23 22.40 13.84
CA ALA A 242 -9.67 23.22 14.96
C ALA A 242 -8.47 23.65 15.85
N ALA A 243 -7.50 22.76 16.04
CA ALA A 243 -6.31 23.02 16.85
C ALA A 243 -5.30 23.94 16.17
N ALA A 244 -5.14 23.83 14.84
CA ALA A 244 -4.14 24.55 14.05
C ALA A 244 -4.70 24.97 12.70
N LYS A 245 -5.16 26.22 12.59
CA LYS A 245 -5.84 26.76 11.40
C LYS A 245 -4.95 26.83 10.16
N GLU A 246 -3.64 26.92 10.34
CA GLU A 246 -2.65 26.94 9.26
C GLU A 246 -2.31 25.55 8.69
N THR A 247 -2.94 24.49 9.20
CA THR A 247 -2.72 23.13 8.72
C THR A 247 -3.15 22.97 7.27
N ILE A 248 -2.24 22.45 6.45
CA ILE A 248 -2.49 22.11 5.05
C ILE A 248 -2.81 20.61 4.97
N PHE A 249 -4.04 20.27 4.56
CA PHE A 249 -4.44 18.88 4.32
C PHE A 249 -4.20 18.54 2.86
N VAL A 250 -3.32 17.57 2.61
CA VAL A 250 -2.91 17.16 1.27
C VAL A 250 -3.96 16.23 0.65
N GLY A 251 -4.38 16.53 -0.58
CA GLY A 251 -5.34 15.72 -1.33
C GLY A 251 -6.79 15.75 -0.79
N LYS A 252 -7.12 16.66 0.16
CA LYS A 252 -8.46 16.74 0.81
C LYS A 252 -9.58 17.05 -0.19
N SER A 253 -9.27 17.70 -1.30
CA SER A 253 -10.26 18.08 -2.32
C SER A 253 -10.68 16.94 -3.25
N GLY A 254 -9.91 15.84 -3.28
CA GLY A 254 -10.14 14.70 -4.17
C GLY A 254 -10.63 13.45 -3.45
N VAL A 255 -10.85 12.38 -4.23
CA VAL A 255 -11.14 11.05 -3.69
C VAL A 255 -9.87 10.48 -3.04
N ARG A 256 -10.02 9.98 -1.82
CA ARG A 256 -8.89 9.41 -1.05
C ARG A 256 -9.25 8.05 -0.48
N LEU A 257 -8.22 7.29 -0.13
CA LEU A 257 -8.37 6.11 0.71
C LEU A 257 -9.15 6.45 1.99
N PRO A 258 -10.05 5.58 2.46
CA PRO A 258 -10.88 5.85 3.63
C PRO A 258 -10.07 6.07 4.92
N ASN A 259 -8.85 5.55 4.96
CA ASN A 259 -8.04 5.45 6.16
C ASN A 259 -6.88 6.46 6.25
N THR A 260 -6.66 7.32 5.26
CA THR A 260 -5.41 8.10 5.17
C THR A 260 -5.65 9.58 5.33
N ALA A 261 -5.01 10.20 6.32
CA ALA A 261 -4.87 11.63 6.47
C ALA A 261 -3.39 12.02 6.31
N CYS A 262 -3.11 12.89 5.34
CA CYS A 262 -1.80 13.51 5.14
C CYS A 262 -1.94 15.02 5.36
N PHE A 263 -1.15 15.58 6.27
CA PHE A 263 -1.23 17.00 6.57
C PHE A 263 0.10 17.57 7.05
N ALA A 264 0.29 18.86 6.85
CA ALA A 264 1.50 19.61 7.21
C ALA A 264 1.15 20.88 7.99
N VAL A 265 1.96 21.18 8.99
CA VAL A 265 2.04 22.53 9.59
C VAL A 265 3.36 23.13 9.15
N PRO A 266 3.37 24.14 8.26
CA PRO A 266 4.60 24.69 7.70
C PRO A 266 5.62 25.11 8.77
N GLY A 267 6.88 24.63 8.63
CA GLY A 267 7.96 24.88 9.56
C GLY A 267 8.06 23.90 10.74
N TRP A 268 7.04 23.09 11.02
CA TRP A 268 7.13 22.01 12.00
C TRP A 268 7.49 20.69 11.33
N LYS A 269 8.76 20.33 11.35
CA LYS A 269 9.31 19.17 10.63
C LYS A 269 8.57 17.88 10.96
N GLY A 270 8.16 17.13 9.94
CA GLY A 270 7.42 15.89 10.06
C GLY A 270 8.09 14.84 10.94
N GLU A 271 9.42 14.68 10.84
CA GLU A 271 10.17 13.77 11.72
C GLU A 271 10.09 14.15 13.20
N THR A 272 10.19 15.46 13.50
CA THR A 272 10.03 15.93 14.87
C THR A 272 8.65 15.58 15.40
N GLN A 273 7.61 15.73 14.56
CA GLN A 273 6.25 15.31 14.91
C GLN A 273 6.16 13.80 15.15
N VAL A 274 6.73 12.97 14.28
CA VAL A 274 6.75 11.50 14.43
C VAL A 274 7.44 11.10 15.73
N MET A 275 8.63 11.64 16.03
CA MET A 275 9.35 11.36 17.28
C MET A 275 8.53 11.78 18.52
N GLN A 276 7.88 12.93 18.48
CA GLN A 276 7.07 13.43 19.60
C GLN A 276 5.82 12.58 19.81
N MET A 277 5.17 12.13 18.72
CA MET A 277 4.01 11.23 18.80
C MET A 277 4.42 9.83 19.25
N ASP A 278 5.58 9.33 18.83
CA ASP A 278 6.13 8.06 19.31
C ASP A 278 6.34 8.07 20.83
N LEU A 279 6.94 9.14 21.36
CA LEU A 279 7.10 9.35 22.80
C LEU A 279 5.74 9.49 23.54
N ALA A 280 4.71 9.99 22.86
CA ALA A 280 3.35 10.06 23.37
C ALA A 280 2.57 8.73 23.24
N GLY A 281 3.16 7.70 22.66
CA GLY A 281 2.58 6.36 22.53
C GLY A 281 1.80 6.11 21.23
N PHE A 282 2.03 6.92 20.18
CA PHE A 282 1.37 6.79 18.87
C PHE A 282 2.38 6.50 17.76
N ALA A 283 2.11 5.48 16.96
CA ALA A 283 2.90 5.17 15.76
C ALA A 283 2.25 5.84 14.54
N ILE A 284 2.98 6.73 13.88
CA ILE A 284 2.61 7.42 12.63
C ILE A 284 3.83 7.52 11.72
N SER A 285 3.68 7.99 10.48
CA SER A 285 4.79 8.21 9.55
C SER A 285 4.94 9.68 9.17
N ALA A 286 6.18 10.09 8.85
CA ALA A 286 6.42 11.32 8.09
C ALA A 286 6.19 11.04 6.59
N GLY A 287 5.90 12.07 5.80
CA GLY A 287 5.70 11.96 4.37
C GLY A 287 6.86 11.29 3.63
N SER A 288 8.09 11.52 4.08
CA SER A 288 9.33 10.98 3.49
C SER A 288 9.77 9.62 4.07
N ALA A 289 8.94 8.90 4.80
CA ALA A 289 9.32 7.72 5.61
C ALA A 289 9.82 6.49 4.80
N CYS A 290 9.73 6.50 3.48
CA CYS A 290 10.14 5.36 2.63
C CYS A 290 11.63 5.36 2.25
N SER A 291 12.40 6.41 2.51
CA SER A 291 13.80 6.49 2.11
C SER A 291 14.76 6.26 3.29
N SER A 292 15.13 4.98 3.53
CA SER A 292 16.35 4.51 4.27
C SER A 292 16.90 5.44 5.38
N GLY A 293 16.07 5.97 6.27
CA GLY A 293 16.51 6.65 7.49
C GLY A 293 17.13 8.06 7.29
N LYS A 294 17.08 8.64 6.10
CA LYS A 294 17.50 10.03 5.85
C LYS A 294 16.29 10.93 5.63
N VAL A 295 16.24 12.02 6.40
CA VAL A 295 15.23 13.08 6.29
C VAL A 295 15.34 13.76 4.94
N ARG A 296 14.32 13.56 4.09
CA ARG A 296 14.16 14.33 2.86
C ARG A 296 12.75 14.89 2.82
N ALA A 297 12.58 16.08 2.23
CA ALA A 297 11.26 16.58 1.90
C ALA A 297 10.54 15.57 0.99
N SER A 298 9.22 15.41 1.16
CA SER A 298 8.42 14.47 0.38
C SER A 298 8.52 14.76 -1.12
N ARG A 299 8.96 13.75 -1.89
CA ARG A 299 8.98 13.80 -3.34
C ARG A 299 7.55 13.93 -3.91
N VAL A 300 6.61 13.22 -3.31
CA VAL A 300 5.19 13.26 -3.68
C VAL A 300 4.62 14.67 -3.56
N LEU A 301 4.83 15.35 -2.42
CA LEU A 301 4.32 16.69 -2.22
C LEU A 301 4.99 17.72 -3.15
N ARG A 302 6.29 17.56 -3.41
CA ARG A 302 7.00 18.40 -4.40
C ARG A 302 6.41 18.24 -5.80
N ALA A 303 6.15 17.00 -6.23
CA ALA A 303 5.51 16.72 -7.51
C ALA A 303 4.10 17.31 -7.61
N MET A 304 3.38 17.44 -6.49
CA MET A 304 2.09 18.11 -6.38
C MET A 304 2.20 19.65 -6.33
N GLY A 305 3.42 20.23 -6.37
CA GLY A 305 3.66 21.67 -6.38
C GLY A 305 3.84 22.34 -5.01
N TYR A 306 3.92 21.55 -3.91
CA TYR A 306 4.23 22.13 -2.61
C TYR A 306 5.72 22.46 -2.48
N ASP A 307 6.03 23.54 -1.77
CA ASP A 307 7.41 23.94 -1.46
C ASP A 307 8.06 22.99 -0.44
N ASP A 308 9.39 23.16 -0.26
CA ASP A 308 10.18 22.32 0.65
C ASP A 308 9.78 22.49 2.12
N THR A 309 9.26 23.64 2.51
CA THR A 309 8.79 23.88 3.87
C THR A 309 7.59 23.00 4.18
N VAL A 310 6.61 22.98 3.30
CA VAL A 310 5.41 22.11 3.41
C VAL A 310 5.81 20.63 3.26
N ALA A 311 6.58 20.30 2.22
CA ALA A 311 6.97 18.93 1.92
C ALA A 311 7.82 18.27 3.04
N SER A 312 8.59 19.04 3.81
CA SER A 312 9.36 18.56 4.96
C SER A 312 8.55 18.54 6.28
N SER A 313 7.39 19.19 6.31
CA SER A 313 6.54 19.30 7.50
C SER A 313 5.40 18.28 7.52
N ALA A 314 5.20 17.52 6.45
CA ALA A 314 4.07 16.61 6.32
C ALA A 314 4.24 15.36 7.21
N ILE A 315 3.10 14.97 7.81
CA ILE A 315 2.94 13.66 8.45
C ILE A 315 1.75 12.93 7.84
N ARG A 316 1.80 11.60 7.93
CA ARG A 316 0.71 10.72 7.53
C ARG A 316 0.21 9.94 8.74
N VAL A 317 -1.09 10.00 8.97
CA VAL A 317 -1.81 9.15 9.91
C VAL A 317 -2.66 8.18 9.09
N SER A 318 -2.48 6.89 9.28
CA SER A 318 -3.24 5.88 8.53
C SER A 318 -3.88 4.87 9.48
N LEU A 319 -5.21 4.88 9.47
CA LEU A 319 -6.07 4.09 10.34
C LEU A 319 -6.24 2.66 9.82
N GLY A 320 -6.77 1.77 10.63
CA GLY A 320 -7.12 0.41 10.24
C GLY A 320 -8.49 -0.02 10.73
N PRO A 321 -8.97 -1.22 10.32
CA PRO A 321 -10.28 -1.73 10.71
C PRO A 321 -10.51 -1.82 12.23
N SER A 322 -9.45 -1.99 13.01
CA SER A 322 -9.53 -2.06 14.48
C SER A 322 -9.33 -0.72 15.19
N THR A 323 -9.11 0.36 14.44
CA THR A 323 -8.95 1.70 15.02
C THR A 323 -10.29 2.18 15.60
N THR A 324 -10.26 2.76 16.81
CA THR A 324 -11.44 3.30 17.46
C THR A 324 -11.45 4.83 17.45
N GLN A 325 -12.63 5.43 17.59
CA GLN A 325 -12.78 6.88 17.72
C GLN A 325 -11.99 7.43 18.92
N ASP A 326 -11.98 6.72 20.05
CA ASP A 326 -11.19 7.10 21.24
C ASP A 326 -9.71 7.22 20.93
N GLN A 327 -9.15 6.25 20.20
CA GLN A 327 -7.74 6.25 19.79
C GLN A 327 -7.41 7.47 18.90
N VAL A 328 -8.30 7.82 17.99
CA VAL A 328 -8.17 8.97 17.09
C VAL A 328 -8.23 10.28 17.88
N MET A 329 -9.17 10.43 18.81
CA MET A 329 -9.29 11.64 19.64
C MET A 329 -8.11 11.80 20.58
N ARG A 330 -7.64 10.75 21.21
CA ARG A 330 -6.42 10.76 22.04
C ARG A 330 -5.18 11.17 21.24
N PHE A 331 -5.07 10.72 19.99
CA PHE A 331 -4.00 11.18 19.10
C PHE A 331 -4.13 12.68 18.83
N ALA A 332 -5.32 13.17 18.48
CA ALA A 332 -5.55 14.58 18.17
C ALA A 332 -5.20 15.48 19.38
N GLU A 333 -5.59 15.09 20.60
CA GLU A 333 -5.26 15.80 21.83
C GLU A 333 -3.74 15.84 22.12
N ALA A 334 -3.05 14.70 21.92
CA ALA A 334 -1.60 14.61 22.11
C ALA A 334 -0.87 15.47 21.09
N TRP A 335 -1.34 15.46 19.82
CA TRP A 335 -0.78 16.27 18.75
C TRP A 335 -1.01 17.78 19.02
N GLU A 336 -2.23 18.18 19.39
CA GLU A 336 -2.55 19.57 19.76
C GLU A 336 -1.65 20.09 20.90
N LYS A 337 -1.51 19.30 21.97
CA LYS A 337 -0.62 19.64 23.10
C LYS A 337 0.81 19.88 22.64
N THR A 338 1.28 19.08 21.69
CA THR A 338 2.64 19.17 21.14
C THR A 338 2.77 20.37 20.20
N TYR A 339 1.75 20.62 19.38
CA TYR A 339 1.65 21.78 18.50
C TYR A 339 1.70 23.09 19.29
N ARG A 340 0.94 23.21 20.40
CA ARG A 340 0.99 24.39 21.27
C ARG A 340 2.40 24.67 21.81
N ARG A 341 3.17 23.62 22.16
CA ARG A 341 4.56 23.74 22.59
C ARG A 341 5.48 24.18 21.46
N PHE A 342 5.26 23.68 20.26
CA PHE A 342 5.99 24.10 19.06
C PHE A 342 5.77 25.59 18.82
N ARG A 343 4.53 26.05 18.81
CA ARG A 343 4.18 27.48 18.61
C ARG A 343 4.79 28.39 19.68
N ALA A 344 4.75 27.99 20.94
CA ALA A 344 5.35 28.77 22.03
C ALA A 344 6.87 28.92 21.98
N ARG A 345 7.56 28.06 21.21
CA ARG A 345 9.01 28.16 20.99
C ARG A 345 9.37 28.96 19.73
N ALA A 346 8.42 29.08 18.81
CA ALA A 346 8.60 29.81 17.55
C ALA A 346 8.18 31.29 17.67
N ALA A 347 7.45 31.66 18.71
CA ALA A 347 7.10 33.03 19.10
C ALA A 347 8.17 33.67 19.99
#